data_418a0c944357b4365f4ccbb072818a8b
#
_entry.id   418a0c944357b4365f4ccbb072818a8b
#
_cell.length_a   1.000
_cell.length_b   1.000
_cell.length_c   1.000
_cell.angle_alpha   90.00
_cell.angle_beta   90.00
_cell.angle_gamma   90.00
#
_symmetry.space_group_name_H-M   'P 1'
#
loop_
_entity.id
_entity.type
_entity.pdbx_description
1 polymer ?
#
loop_
_entity_poly.entity_id
_entity_poly.type
_entity_poly.pdbx_seq_one_letter_code
_entity_poly.pdbx_strand_id
1 'polypeptide(L)'
;ANFDPYAILVDQNNPSGKKINRFAIQEGQGLARLTNASVSLSYSLSGEGKINGNDGTKQAGGNPADHYTRIYYHPITGEYIPGGWLYYTNPNVPWSVNFNYSFSYRKAYQFSNGQAIDKKTFTQTLGVSGNVKLTPRLSMQLTTNFDLMALKMSATQISATYDLHCFNINVSWIPNGQWESWSFRIQAN
;
A
#
# COMPACT_ATOMS: atom_id res chain seq x y z
N ALA A 1 -3.26 -22.71 -1.96
CA ALA A 1 -4.58 -23.33 -2.08
C ALA A 1 -4.63 -24.61 -1.24
N ASN A 2 -5.76 -24.85 -0.55
CA ASN A 2 -6.00 -26.02 0.24
C ASN A 2 -7.15 -26.84 -0.37
N PHE A 3 -6.86 -28.11 -0.63
CA PHE A 3 -7.82 -29.09 -1.13
C PHE A 3 -8.11 -30.11 -0.03
N ASP A 4 -9.38 -30.39 0.24
CA ASP A 4 -9.80 -31.41 1.17
C ASP A 4 -10.41 -32.58 0.39
N PRO A 5 -9.83 -33.77 0.42
CA PRO A 5 -10.32 -34.94 -0.30
C PRO A 5 -11.48 -35.62 0.41
N TYR A 6 -11.81 -35.24 1.66
CA TYR A 6 -12.86 -35.86 2.43
C TYR A 6 -14.22 -35.22 2.20
N ALA A 7 -15.27 -36.00 2.28
CA ALA A 7 -16.64 -35.51 2.21
C ALA A 7 -17.04 -34.75 3.47
N ILE A 8 -18.00 -33.83 3.32
CA ILE A 8 -18.63 -33.12 4.45
C ILE A 8 -20.13 -33.46 4.49
N LEU A 9 -20.58 -33.78 5.65
CA LEU A 9 -22.01 -33.88 5.98
C LEU A 9 -22.45 -32.52 6.57
N VAL A 10 -23.46 -31.92 5.97
CA VAL A 10 -24.09 -30.69 6.46
C VAL A 10 -25.54 -31.03 6.76
N ASP A 11 -25.92 -30.99 8.02
CA ASP A 11 -27.25 -31.25 8.50
C ASP A 11 -27.66 -30.30 9.64
N GLN A 12 -28.85 -30.45 10.15
CA GLN A 12 -29.34 -29.60 11.22
C GLN A 12 -28.52 -29.69 12.51
N ASN A 13 -27.90 -30.85 12.78
CA ASN A 13 -27.03 -31.04 13.92
C ASN A 13 -25.60 -30.54 13.69
N ASN A 14 -25.20 -30.41 12.45
CA ASN A 14 -23.87 -29.96 12.03
C ASN A 14 -23.97 -28.84 10.95
N PRO A 15 -24.48 -27.66 11.32
CA PRO A 15 -24.76 -26.58 10.35
C PRO A 15 -23.52 -26.04 9.66
N SER A 16 -22.36 -26.14 10.29
CA SER A 16 -21.06 -25.72 9.70
C SER A 16 -20.38 -26.80 8.87
N GLY A 17 -20.99 -27.99 8.79
CA GLY A 17 -20.44 -29.15 8.11
C GLY A 17 -19.45 -29.93 8.97
N LYS A 18 -19.71 -31.24 9.13
CA LYS A 18 -18.82 -32.19 9.78
C LYS A 18 -18.07 -33.00 8.72
N LYS A 19 -16.77 -33.04 8.83
CA LYS A 19 -15.94 -33.92 8.02
C LYS A 19 -16.20 -35.36 8.35
N ILE A 20 -16.50 -36.16 7.33
CA ILE A 20 -16.71 -37.61 7.46
C ILE A 20 -15.50 -38.36 6.90
N ASN A 21 -15.25 -39.56 7.44
CA ASN A 21 -14.13 -40.39 7.04
C ASN A 21 -14.43 -41.17 5.73
N ARG A 22 -14.94 -40.45 4.73
CA ARG A 22 -15.18 -40.92 3.36
C ARG A 22 -14.63 -39.93 2.37
N PHE A 23 -14.15 -40.41 1.24
CA PHE A 23 -13.65 -39.52 0.19
C PHE A 23 -14.80 -38.79 -0.50
N ALA A 24 -14.56 -37.54 -0.88
CA ALA A 24 -15.53 -36.70 -1.58
C ALA A 24 -16.00 -37.33 -2.90
N ILE A 25 -15.15 -38.09 -3.57
CA ILE A 25 -15.47 -38.80 -4.80
C ILE A 25 -16.52 -39.90 -4.59
N GLN A 26 -16.51 -40.54 -3.43
CA GLN A 26 -17.48 -41.62 -3.12
C GLN A 26 -18.89 -41.09 -2.87
N GLU A 27 -18.99 -39.84 -2.43
CA GLU A 27 -20.25 -39.14 -2.17
C GLU A 27 -20.67 -38.21 -3.34
N GLY A 28 -20.01 -38.31 -4.51
CA GLY A 28 -20.32 -37.50 -5.67
C GLY A 28 -19.94 -36.00 -5.53
N GLN A 29 -19.12 -35.67 -4.55
CA GLN A 29 -18.68 -34.29 -4.29
C GLN A 29 -17.41 -33.88 -5.04
N GLY A 30 -16.97 -34.71 -6.02
CA GLY A 30 -15.76 -34.51 -6.81
C GLY A 30 -14.50 -35.12 -6.22
N LEU A 31 -13.37 -34.99 -6.90
CA LEU A 31 -12.10 -35.60 -6.48
C LEU A 31 -11.57 -35.01 -5.16
N ALA A 32 -11.67 -33.69 -5.02
CA ALA A 32 -11.32 -32.94 -3.83
C ALA A 32 -12.01 -31.58 -3.85
N ARG A 33 -12.26 -31.03 -2.68
CA ARG A 33 -12.94 -29.75 -2.53
C ARG A 33 -11.93 -28.65 -2.25
N LEU A 34 -11.96 -27.59 -3.03
CA LEU A 34 -11.20 -26.39 -2.72
C LEU A 34 -11.85 -25.70 -1.52
N THR A 35 -11.16 -25.69 -0.39
CA THR A 35 -11.63 -25.08 0.86
C THR A 35 -11.19 -23.65 1.01
N ASN A 36 -9.91 -23.39 0.66
CA ASN A 36 -9.40 -22.03 0.59
C ASN A 36 -8.34 -21.93 -0.51
N ALA A 37 -8.22 -20.75 -1.09
CA ALA A 37 -7.13 -20.36 -1.97
C ALA A 37 -6.76 -18.91 -1.69
N SER A 38 -5.48 -18.63 -1.65
CA SER A 38 -4.98 -17.25 -1.54
C SER A 38 -3.84 -17.03 -2.52
N VAL A 39 -3.82 -15.84 -3.08
CA VAL A 39 -2.76 -15.34 -3.95
C VAL A 39 -2.38 -13.95 -3.45
N SER A 40 -1.11 -13.70 -3.30
CA SER A 40 -0.58 -12.38 -2.99
C SER A 40 0.47 -11.99 -4.02
N LEU A 41 0.37 -10.76 -4.49
CA LEU A 41 1.31 -10.15 -5.42
C LEU A 41 1.83 -8.88 -4.79
N SER A 42 3.14 -8.74 -4.76
CA SER A 42 3.81 -7.53 -4.28
C SER A 42 4.65 -6.96 -5.41
N TYR A 43 4.50 -5.66 -5.62
CA TYR A 43 5.28 -4.93 -6.61
C TYR A 43 5.81 -3.65 -5.98
N SER A 44 7.12 -3.41 -6.13
CA SER A 44 7.76 -2.21 -5.60
C SER A 44 8.41 -1.40 -6.72
N LEU A 45 8.18 -0.10 -6.67
CA LEU A 45 8.80 0.90 -7.51
C LEU A 45 9.64 1.81 -6.62
N SER A 46 10.84 2.13 -7.04
CA SER A 46 11.67 3.10 -6.33
C SER A 46 12.47 3.93 -7.31
N GLY A 47 12.67 5.19 -6.97
CA GLY A 47 13.55 6.11 -7.66
C GLY A 47 14.72 6.47 -6.73
N GLU A 48 15.94 6.26 -7.19
CA GLU A 48 17.13 6.70 -6.47
C GLU A 48 17.34 8.19 -6.70
N GLY A 49 16.89 9.00 -5.77
CA GLY A 49 17.29 10.40 -5.72
C GLY A 49 18.63 10.51 -4.99
N LYS A 50 19.63 11.05 -5.62
CA LYS A 50 20.85 11.45 -4.93
C LYS A 50 20.60 12.80 -4.25
N ILE A 51 20.11 12.77 -3.01
CA ILE A 51 20.14 13.95 -2.15
C ILE A 51 21.58 14.03 -1.60
N ASN A 52 22.47 14.67 -2.35
CA ASN A 52 23.79 15.01 -1.84
C ASN A 52 23.62 16.12 -0.80
N GLY A 53 23.48 15.71 0.47
CA GLY A 53 23.40 16.63 1.60
C GLY A 53 24.73 17.29 1.97
N ASN A 54 25.76 17.15 1.12
CA ASN A 54 27.09 17.65 1.47
C ASN A 54 27.91 18.03 0.23
N ASP A 55 27.33 18.76 -0.70
CA ASP A 55 28.20 19.31 -1.75
C ASP A 55 27.75 20.69 -2.22
N GLY A 56 28.17 21.69 -1.46
CA GLY A 56 28.30 23.06 -1.98
C GLY A 56 29.40 23.22 -3.04
N THR A 57 30.05 22.15 -3.53
CA THR A 57 31.23 22.31 -4.37
C THR A 57 31.54 21.22 -5.38
N LYS A 58 30.66 20.21 -5.61
CA LYS A 58 30.88 19.33 -6.78
C LYS A 58 29.79 19.48 -7.81
N GLN A 59 30.01 20.49 -8.63
CA GLN A 59 29.56 20.60 -9.99
C GLN A 59 29.72 19.25 -10.69
N ALA A 60 28.63 18.52 -10.95
CA ALA A 60 28.64 17.59 -12.06
C ALA A 60 29.04 18.42 -13.30
N GLY A 61 30.09 17.97 -14.01
CA GLY A 61 30.72 18.69 -15.07
C GLY A 61 29.82 19.03 -16.28
N GLY A 62 28.91 19.93 -16.07
CA GLY A 62 28.14 20.65 -17.07
C GLY A 62 28.76 22.04 -17.22
N ASN A 63 28.95 22.47 -18.45
CA ASN A 63 29.45 23.78 -18.79
C ASN A 63 28.70 24.86 -17.97
N PRO A 64 29.38 25.85 -17.33
CA PRO A 64 28.69 26.92 -16.60
C PRO A 64 27.62 27.65 -17.43
N ALA A 65 27.71 27.64 -18.73
CA ALA A 65 26.71 28.18 -19.65
C ALA A 65 25.38 27.39 -19.62
N ASP A 66 25.40 26.11 -19.33
CA ASP A 66 24.18 25.28 -19.23
C ASP A 66 23.35 25.55 -17.95
N HIS A 67 23.99 26.13 -16.93
CA HIS A 67 23.33 26.49 -15.69
C HIS A 67 22.44 27.73 -15.84
N TYR A 68 22.74 28.60 -16.78
CA TYR A 68 22.01 29.85 -16.99
C TYR A 68 20.81 29.70 -17.92
N THR A 69 20.73 28.64 -18.70
CA THR A 69 19.69 28.47 -19.71
C THR A 69 18.43 27.73 -19.22
N ARG A 70 18.47 27.07 -18.06
CA ARG A 70 17.37 26.25 -17.59
C ARG A 70 16.37 26.93 -16.63
N ILE A 71 16.59 28.17 -16.23
CA ILE A 71 15.90 28.77 -15.08
C ILE A 71 15.03 29.98 -15.46
N TYR A 72 14.91 30.29 -16.73
CA TYR A 72 14.35 31.58 -17.10
C TYR A 72 12.85 31.63 -17.33
N TYR A 73 12.16 30.49 -17.28
CA TYR A 73 10.72 30.48 -17.58
C TYR A 73 9.93 29.71 -16.55
N HIS A 74 8.85 30.31 -16.09
CA HIS A 74 7.92 29.64 -15.20
C HIS A 74 7.27 28.45 -15.91
N PRO A 75 7.29 27.22 -15.36
CA PRO A 75 6.88 26.02 -16.08
C PRO A 75 5.39 25.99 -16.45
N ILE A 76 4.57 26.80 -15.79
CA ILE A 76 3.12 26.85 -16.00
C ILE A 76 2.73 28.08 -16.82
N THR A 77 3.34 29.25 -16.56
CA THR A 77 2.96 30.50 -17.23
C THR A 77 3.86 30.85 -18.42
N GLY A 78 5.00 30.20 -18.56
CA GLY A 78 5.99 30.53 -19.59
C GLY A 78 6.64 31.91 -19.43
N GLU A 79 6.44 32.56 -18.30
CA GLU A 79 6.90 33.91 -18.02
C GLU A 79 8.36 33.91 -17.56
N TYR A 80 9.14 34.87 -18.07
CA TYR A 80 10.53 35.06 -17.68
C TYR A 80 10.63 35.52 -16.23
N ILE A 81 11.41 34.80 -15.42
CA ILE A 81 11.65 35.15 -14.01
C ILE A 81 13.00 35.84 -13.90
N PRO A 82 13.03 37.16 -13.75
CA PRO A 82 14.28 37.90 -13.59
C PRO A 82 14.86 37.63 -12.19
N GLY A 83 16.11 37.22 -12.15
CA GLY A 83 16.84 37.08 -10.89
C GLY A 83 17.11 35.69 -10.34
N GLY A 84 16.76 34.62 -11.04
CA GLY A 84 17.36 33.28 -10.93
C GLY A 84 17.39 32.58 -9.56
N TRP A 85 16.57 32.97 -8.59
CA TRP A 85 16.61 32.39 -7.24
C TRP A 85 15.78 31.13 -7.07
N LEU A 86 14.97 30.75 -8.02
CA LEU A 86 14.37 29.43 -8.08
C LEU A 86 15.35 28.46 -8.75
N TYR A 87 16.28 27.97 -7.97
CA TYR A 87 16.94 26.72 -8.31
C TYR A 87 15.85 25.64 -8.40
N TYR A 88 15.31 25.45 -9.58
CA TYR A 88 14.62 24.22 -9.90
C TYR A 88 15.72 23.16 -10.03
N THR A 89 16.30 22.81 -8.92
CA THR A 89 17.01 21.56 -8.83
C THR A 89 15.94 20.55 -9.14
N ASN A 90 16.07 19.85 -10.27
CA ASN A 90 15.32 18.63 -10.50
C ASN A 90 15.47 17.84 -9.18
N PRO A 91 14.42 17.77 -8.33
CA PRO A 91 14.60 17.19 -7.02
C PRO A 91 14.85 15.72 -7.28
N ASN A 92 16.10 15.32 -7.23
CA ASN A 92 16.50 13.92 -7.18
C ASN A 92 16.01 13.38 -5.84
N VAL A 93 14.69 13.32 -5.70
CA VAL A 93 13.99 12.95 -4.49
C VAL A 93 13.91 11.43 -4.45
N PRO A 94 14.58 10.76 -3.51
CA PRO A 94 14.40 9.33 -3.36
C PRO A 94 12.96 9.04 -2.93
N TRP A 95 12.32 8.17 -3.68
CA TRP A 95 10.96 7.73 -3.39
C TRP A 95 10.83 6.22 -3.58
N SER A 96 9.91 5.64 -2.88
CA SER A 96 9.50 4.26 -3.07
C SER A 96 7.99 4.13 -2.93
N VAL A 97 7.40 3.29 -3.77
CA VAL A 97 5.98 2.93 -3.70
C VAL A 97 5.88 1.43 -3.78
N ASN A 98 5.18 0.84 -2.83
CA ASN A 98 4.92 -0.59 -2.78
C ASN A 98 3.43 -0.84 -2.94
N PHE A 99 3.10 -1.78 -3.80
CA PHE A 99 1.76 -2.28 -4.05
C PHE A 99 1.69 -3.72 -3.55
N ASN A 100 0.70 -4.02 -2.73
CA ASN A 100 0.43 -5.35 -2.23
C ASN A 100 -1.01 -5.72 -2.58
N TYR A 101 -1.19 -6.58 -3.57
CA TYR A 101 -2.49 -7.13 -3.89
C TYR A 101 -2.65 -8.49 -3.23
N SER A 102 -3.75 -8.70 -2.54
CA SER A 102 -4.10 -10.01 -2.00
C SER A 102 -5.52 -10.40 -2.41
N PHE A 103 -5.62 -11.61 -2.88
CA PHE A 103 -6.88 -12.28 -3.17
C PHE A 103 -7.01 -13.49 -2.28
N SER A 104 -8.15 -13.66 -1.63
CA SER A 104 -8.46 -14.88 -0.90
C SER A 104 -9.87 -15.38 -1.23
N TYR A 105 -9.94 -16.68 -1.39
CA TYR A 105 -11.17 -17.44 -1.57
C TYR A 105 -11.33 -18.38 -0.39
N ARG A 106 -12.51 -18.40 0.21
CA ARG A 106 -12.88 -19.31 1.30
C ARG A 106 -14.24 -19.90 1.03
N LYS A 107 -14.34 -21.21 1.12
CA LYS A 107 -15.59 -21.94 1.06
C LYS A 107 -15.96 -22.40 2.47
N ALA A 108 -17.12 -22.01 2.92
CA ALA A 108 -17.73 -22.46 4.17
C ALA A 108 -19.09 -23.09 3.88
N TYR A 109 -19.56 -23.91 4.79
CA TYR A 109 -20.87 -24.53 4.71
C TYR A 109 -21.77 -23.94 5.79
N GLN A 110 -23.03 -23.76 5.44
CA GLN A 110 -24.05 -23.31 6.37
C GLN A 110 -25.34 -24.09 6.11
N PHE A 111 -25.95 -24.62 7.18
CA PHE A 111 -27.27 -25.20 7.10
C PHE A 111 -28.29 -24.15 7.47
N SER A 112 -29.22 -23.84 6.57
CA SER A 112 -30.29 -22.87 6.78
C SER A 112 -31.54 -23.29 6.02
N ASN A 113 -32.70 -23.11 6.64
CA ASN A 113 -34.02 -23.43 6.06
C ASN A 113 -34.13 -24.88 5.53
N GLY A 114 -33.54 -25.84 6.23
CA GLY A 114 -33.59 -27.24 5.85
C GLY A 114 -32.66 -27.64 4.71
N GLN A 115 -31.82 -26.75 4.25
CA GLN A 115 -30.88 -27.00 3.14
C GLN A 115 -29.43 -26.66 3.52
N ALA A 116 -28.51 -27.44 2.97
CA ALA A 116 -27.09 -27.14 3.03
C ALA A 116 -26.72 -26.09 1.98
N ILE A 117 -26.21 -24.96 2.41
CA ILE A 117 -25.82 -23.84 1.54
C ILE A 117 -24.32 -23.70 1.55
N ASP A 118 -23.73 -23.64 0.36
CA ASP A 118 -22.31 -23.33 0.14
C ASP A 118 -22.09 -21.83 0.23
N LYS A 119 -21.49 -21.35 1.32
CA LYS A 119 -21.09 -19.95 1.46
C LYS A 119 -19.67 -19.76 0.91
N LYS A 120 -19.58 -19.14 -0.24
CA LYS A 120 -18.31 -18.74 -0.86
C LYS A 120 -18.02 -17.29 -0.49
N THR A 121 -16.86 -17.04 0.07
CA THR A 121 -16.39 -15.70 0.42
C THR A 121 -15.16 -15.38 -0.39
N PHE A 122 -15.19 -14.25 -1.08
CA PHE A 122 -14.06 -13.68 -1.81
C PHE A 122 -13.64 -12.43 -1.06
N THR A 123 -12.35 -12.23 -0.94
CA THR A 123 -11.79 -11.00 -0.39
C THR A 123 -10.66 -10.55 -1.30
N GLN A 124 -10.69 -9.30 -1.69
CA GLN A 124 -9.66 -8.68 -2.52
C GLN A 124 -9.23 -7.38 -1.87
N THR A 125 -7.97 -7.29 -1.54
CA THR A 125 -7.40 -6.07 -0.94
C THR A 125 -6.19 -5.60 -1.72
N LEU A 126 -6.09 -4.29 -1.89
CA LEU A 126 -4.96 -3.60 -2.47
C LEU A 126 -4.37 -2.66 -1.43
N GLY A 127 -3.20 -3.00 -0.92
CA GLY A 127 -2.40 -2.12 -0.07
C GLY A 127 -1.45 -1.28 -0.92
N VAL A 128 -1.38 0.00 -0.64
CA VAL A 128 -0.43 0.93 -1.25
C VAL A 128 0.33 1.63 -0.14
N SER A 129 1.65 1.56 -0.18
CA SER A 129 2.50 2.33 0.71
C SER A 129 3.56 3.08 -0.07
N GLY A 130 3.67 4.37 0.19
CA GLY A 130 4.63 5.26 -0.45
C GLY A 130 5.52 5.92 0.59
N ASN A 131 6.78 6.11 0.26
CA ASN A 131 7.72 6.89 1.04
C ASN A 131 8.45 7.85 0.09
N VAL A 132 8.62 9.09 0.51
CA VAL A 132 9.33 10.11 -0.23
C VAL A 132 10.18 10.95 0.71
N LYS A 133 11.45 11.18 0.37
CA LYS A 133 12.32 12.11 1.09
C LYS A 133 12.41 13.39 0.30
N LEU A 134 11.60 14.37 0.64
CA LEU A 134 11.55 15.67 -0.04
C LEU A 134 12.82 16.49 0.18
N THR A 135 13.41 16.36 1.36
CA THR A 135 14.70 16.96 1.69
C THR A 135 15.50 15.98 2.55
N PRO A 136 16.80 16.19 2.78
CA PRO A 136 17.57 15.36 3.72
C PRO A 136 16.97 15.27 5.12
N ARG A 137 16.15 16.25 5.50
CA ARG A 137 15.54 16.36 6.83
C ARG A 137 14.03 16.10 6.84
N LEU A 138 13.37 16.09 5.66
CA LEU A 138 11.92 15.91 5.56
C LEU A 138 11.59 14.64 4.80
N SER A 139 10.99 13.68 5.48
CA SER A 139 10.44 12.48 4.88
C SER A 139 8.92 12.43 5.07
N MET A 140 8.23 11.92 4.06
CA MET A 140 6.79 11.67 4.10
C MET A 140 6.49 10.23 3.76
N GLN A 141 5.51 9.68 4.43
CA GLN A 141 5.01 8.33 4.20
C GLN A 141 3.50 8.35 4.07
N LEU A 142 3.01 7.61 3.09
CA LEU A 142 1.59 7.35 2.86
C LEU A 142 1.35 5.85 2.94
N THR A 143 0.31 5.45 3.66
CA THR A 143 -0.15 4.05 3.68
C THR A 143 -1.67 4.03 3.56
N THR A 144 -2.18 3.25 2.62
CA THR A 144 -3.62 3.07 2.44
C THR A 144 -3.94 1.64 1.98
N ASN A 145 -5.13 1.18 2.30
CA ASN A 145 -5.63 -0.12 1.87
C ASN A 145 -7.02 0.05 1.27
N PHE A 146 -7.26 -0.62 0.15
CA PHE A 146 -8.54 -0.68 -0.53
C PHE A 146 -9.13 -2.07 -0.41
N ASP A 147 -10.39 -2.15 -0.01
CA ASP A 147 -11.21 -3.33 -0.21
C ASP A 147 -11.89 -3.22 -1.58
N LEU A 148 -11.41 -4.03 -2.52
CA LEU A 148 -11.89 -3.99 -3.90
C LEU A 148 -13.28 -4.64 -4.06
N MET A 149 -13.70 -5.45 -3.11
CA MET A 149 -15.04 -6.04 -3.11
C MET A 149 -16.09 -5.07 -2.59
N ALA A 150 -15.77 -4.39 -1.51
CA ALA A 150 -16.64 -3.38 -0.91
C ALA A 150 -16.53 -2.02 -1.59
N LEU A 151 -15.55 -1.82 -2.48
CA LEU A 151 -15.18 -0.55 -3.10
C LEU A 151 -14.99 0.55 -2.05
N LYS A 152 -14.39 0.17 -0.93
CA LYS A 152 -14.14 1.07 0.20
C LYS A 152 -12.66 1.18 0.46
N MET A 153 -12.27 2.41 0.76
CA MET A 153 -10.94 2.70 1.27
C MET A 153 -10.94 2.43 2.77
N SER A 154 -9.97 1.68 3.22
CA SER A 154 -9.64 1.53 4.63
C SER A 154 -8.94 2.78 5.15
N ALA A 155 -8.54 2.80 6.41
CA ALA A 155 -7.83 3.94 6.96
C ALA A 155 -6.60 4.29 6.11
N THR A 156 -6.53 5.55 5.67
CA THR A 156 -5.35 6.12 5.03
C THR A 156 -4.55 6.85 6.09
N GLN A 157 -3.29 6.55 6.23
CA GLN A 157 -2.37 7.24 7.12
C GLN A 157 -1.33 8.00 6.32
N ILE A 158 -1.20 9.28 6.60
CA ILE A 158 -0.16 10.16 6.08
C ILE A 158 0.71 10.57 7.25
N SER A 159 2.00 10.36 7.16
CA SER A 159 2.94 10.81 8.17
C SER A 159 4.07 11.62 7.54
N ALA A 160 4.51 12.63 8.26
CA ALA A 160 5.65 13.46 7.90
C ALA A 160 6.60 13.54 9.09
N THR A 161 7.87 13.33 8.83
CA THR A 161 8.93 13.47 9.83
C THR A 161 9.90 14.53 9.37
N TYR A 162 10.13 15.52 10.21
CA TYR A 162 11.09 16.59 9.98
C TYR A 162 12.16 16.57 11.07
N ASP A 163 13.39 16.35 10.66
CA ASP A 163 14.55 16.30 11.54
C ASP A 163 15.22 17.67 11.61
N LEU A 164 15.11 18.30 12.76
CA LEU A 164 15.85 19.50 13.15
C LEU A 164 17.00 19.06 14.07
N HIS A 165 18.16 19.61 13.90
CA HIS A 165 19.41 19.21 14.55
C HIS A 165 19.28 18.84 16.04
N CYS A 166 18.38 19.49 16.78
CA CYS A 166 18.11 19.25 18.21
C CYS A 166 16.72 18.64 18.47
N PHE A 167 15.84 18.61 17.47
CA PHE A 167 14.46 18.17 17.62
C PHE A 167 14.01 17.36 16.42
N ASN A 168 13.18 16.39 16.69
CA ASN A 168 12.48 15.62 15.67
C ASN A 168 10.98 15.91 15.76
N ILE A 169 10.40 16.37 14.66
CA ILE A 169 8.97 16.66 14.55
C ILE A 169 8.33 15.54 13.75
N ASN A 170 7.32 14.91 14.32
CA ASN A 170 6.53 13.89 13.66
C ASN A 170 5.06 14.31 13.63
N VAL A 171 4.49 14.31 12.43
CA VAL A 171 3.06 14.58 12.19
C VAL A 171 2.45 13.34 11.59
N SER A 172 1.35 12.87 12.14
CA SER A 172 0.58 11.77 11.57
C SER A 172 -0.87 12.19 11.44
N TRP A 173 -1.47 11.91 10.30
CA TRP A 173 -2.84 12.26 9.98
C TRP A 173 -3.56 11.07 9.33
N ILE A 174 -4.73 10.76 9.86
CA ILE A 174 -5.65 9.76 9.34
C ILE A 174 -6.91 10.50 8.89
N PRO A 175 -7.00 10.89 7.60
CA PRO A 175 -8.11 11.68 7.07
C PRO A 175 -9.42 10.89 6.89
N ASN A 176 -9.36 9.56 6.85
CA ASN A 176 -10.51 8.70 6.59
C ASN A 176 -10.36 7.38 7.33
N GLY A 177 -11.49 6.76 7.65
CA GLY A 177 -11.56 5.48 8.35
C GLY A 177 -12.54 5.54 9.50
N GLN A 178 -12.51 4.53 10.35
CA GLN A 178 -13.37 4.45 11.53
C GLN A 178 -12.95 5.44 12.64
N TRP A 179 -11.68 5.86 12.62
CA TRP A 179 -11.06 6.77 13.59
C TRP A 179 -10.23 7.82 12.85
N GLU A 180 -10.87 8.91 12.48
CA GLU A 180 -10.17 10.08 11.95
C GLU A 180 -9.39 10.74 13.07
N SER A 181 -8.11 10.99 12.86
CA SER A 181 -7.25 11.57 13.88
C SER A 181 -6.03 12.25 13.27
N TRP A 182 -5.49 13.17 14.02
CA TRP A 182 -4.18 13.72 13.76
C TRP A 182 -3.35 13.74 15.04
N SER A 183 -2.07 13.62 14.92
CA SER A 183 -1.14 13.70 16.02
C SER A 183 0.10 14.49 15.63
N PHE A 184 0.60 15.22 16.57
CA PHE A 184 1.81 16.01 16.44
C PHE A 184 2.71 15.70 17.63
N ARG A 185 3.98 15.39 17.36
CA ARG A 185 4.96 15.05 18.38
C ARG A 185 6.26 15.79 18.10
N ILE A 186 6.82 16.40 19.14
CA ILE A 186 8.17 16.94 19.14
C ILE A 186 9.00 16.16 20.15
N GLN A 187 10.17 15.71 19.74
CA GLN A 187 11.13 15.02 20.59
C GLN A 187 12.48 15.71 20.46
N ALA A 188 13.13 15.94 21.59
CA ALA A 188 14.54 16.36 21.61
C ALA A 188 15.43 15.14 21.31
N ASN A 189 16.46 15.34 20.49
CA ASN A 189 17.46 14.33 20.14
C ASN A 189 18.57 14.30 21.18
#